data_7494266e3383c87720e42eff5299ce4f
#
_entry.id   7494266e3383c87720e42eff5299ce4f
#
_cell.length_a   1.000
_cell.length_b   1.000
_cell.length_c   1.000
_cell.angle_alpha   90.00
_cell.angle_beta   90.00
_cell.angle_gamma   90.00
#
_symmetry.space_group_name_H-M   'P 1'
#
loop_
_entity.id
_entity.type
_entity.pdbx_description
1 polymer ?
#
loop_
_entity_poly.entity_id
_entity_poly.type
_entity_poly.pdbx_seq_one_letter_code
_entity_poly.pdbx_strand_id
1 'polypeptide(L)'
;MLYYFITSMKILKTLLLICLRLGLLAQSETSTLKPFVLGYIDEINSVQLGEKRILNIYLPEGYSKTDTTHYPVVYLLDGSYDEDFIHVTGLYQFNNFSWINRVPKSIIVGIANVDRRRDFTYPTTIQKEKDSFTTAGKSARFIGFIEKELQPYITKKYNAGGSKTIIGQSLGGLLATEILLKKPALFNQYIIISPSIWWDNGSLLELDSDILKPNFNQPLKVYIGVGKEGLAPSETPRIMEVDANLLVEKLKKATNKNLHVYFDYLPQEDHATITHQAVFNALRLLNPVTDKN
;
A
#
# COMPACT_ATOMS: atom_id res chain seq x y z
N MET A 1 -1.20 -71.87 48.57
CA MET A 1 -0.22 -71.22 47.64
C MET A 1 -0.83 -70.92 46.25
N LEU A 2 -1.54 -71.83 45.63
CA LEU A 2 -2.10 -71.70 44.28
C LEU A 2 -3.21 -70.60 44.17
N TYR A 3 -4.01 -70.39 45.20
CA TYR A 3 -5.10 -69.41 45.22
C TYR A 3 -4.60 -67.95 45.20
N TYR A 4 -3.48 -67.65 45.84
CA TYR A 4 -2.86 -66.32 45.84
C TYR A 4 -2.23 -65.99 44.50
N PHE A 5 -1.74 -66.97 43.79
CA PHE A 5 -1.13 -66.82 42.45
C PHE A 5 -2.17 -66.49 41.40
N ILE A 6 -3.35 -67.12 41.45
CA ILE A 6 -4.45 -66.89 40.52
C ILE A 6 -5.09 -65.50 40.70
N THR A 7 -5.21 -65.05 41.97
CA THR A 7 -5.78 -63.74 42.28
C THR A 7 -4.82 -62.62 41.87
N SER A 8 -3.53 -62.77 42.05
CA SER A 8 -2.50 -61.83 41.62
C SER A 8 -2.45 -61.69 40.10
N MET A 9 -2.55 -62.78 39.34
CA MET A 9 -2.62 -62.76 37.91
C MET A 9 -3.88 -62.06 37.33
N LYS A 10 -5.03 -62.21 37.99
CA LYS A 10 -6.28 -61.53 37.60
C LYS A 10 -6.18 -60.01 37.80
N ILE A 11 -5.62 -59.57 38.95
CA ILE A 11 -5.39 -58.15 39.26
C ILE A 11 -4.41 -57.56 38.27
N LEU A 12 -3.33 -58.25 37.91
CA LEU A 12 -2.35 -57.75 36.94
C LEU A 12 -2.93 -57.62 35.53
N LYS A 13 -3.77 -58.57 35.10
CA LYS A 13 -4.49 -58.49 33.81
C LYS A 13 -5.50 -57.35 33.78
N THR A 14 -6.22 -57.09 34.87
CA THR A 14 -7.17 -55.98 34.94
C THR A 14 -6.47 -54.61 34.95
N LEU A 15 -5.34 -54.48 35.66
CA LEU A 15 -4.51 -53.27 35.62
C LEU A 15 -3.93 -53.03 34.20
N LEU A 16 -3.45 -54.05 33.52
CA LEU A 16 -2.93 -53.95 32.16
C LEU A 16 -4.02 -53.51 31.18
N LEU A 17 -5.26 -54.00 31.31
CA LEU A 17 -6.38 -53.59 30.48
C LEU A 17 -6.84 -52.15 30.76
N ILE A 18 -6.76 -51.67 31.99
CA ILE A 18 -7.06 -50.29 32.35
C ILE A 18 -5.99 -49.35 31.80
N CYS A 19 -4.72 -49.70 31.90
CA CYS A 19 -3.63 -48.92 31.30
C CYS A 19 -3.71 -48.88 29.77
N LEU A 20 -4.09 -49.98 29.09
CA LEU A 20 -4.33 -49.96 27.66
C LEU A 20 -5.52 -49.10 27.25
N ARG A 21 -6.59 -49.05 28.06
CA ARG A 21 -7.76 -48.18 27.79
C ARG A 21 -7.45 -46.72 28.06
N LEU A 22 -6.68 -46.39 29.09
CA LEU A 22 -6.22 -45.03 29.37
C LEU A 22 -5.24 -44.50 28.34
N GLY A 23 -4.40 -45.36 27.75
CA GLY A 23 -3.51 -45.01 26.65
C GLY A 23 -4.25 -44.71 25.32
N LEU A 24 -5.43 -45.30 25.11
CA LEU A 24 -6.29 -45.04 23.95
C LEU A 24 -7.14 -43.78 24.07
N LEU A 25 -7.30 -43.23 25.27
CA LEU A 25 -8.00 -41.95 25.50
C LEU A 25 -7.09 -40.72 25.44
N ALA A 26 -5.78 -40.94 25.32
CA ALA A 26 -4.79 -39.87 25.13
C ALA A 26 -4.43 -39.69 23.64
N GLN A 27 -5.37 -39.91 22.73
CA GLN A 27 -5.28 -39.30 21.40
C GLN A 27 -5.57 -37.83 21.58
N SER A 28 -4.51 -37.05 21.83
CA SER A 28 -4.58 -35.62 21.68
C SER A 28 -5.11 -35.37 20.25
N GLU A 29 -6.27 -34.75 20.15
CA GLU A 29 -6.70 -34.16 18.88
C GLU A 29 -5.55 -33.25 18.45
N THR A 30 -4.74 -33.71 17.51
CA THR A 30 -3.78 -32.83 16.85
C THR A 30 -4.60 -31.87 16.02
N SER A 31 -4.96 -30.75 16.65
CA SER A 31 -5.55 -29.62 15.95
C SER A 31 -4.60 -29.26 14.81
N THR A 32 -4.98 -29.59 13.59
CA THR A 32 -4.22 -29.23 12.39
C THR A 32 -4.48 -27.77 12.11
N LEU A 33 -3.71 -26.88 12.75
CA LEU A 33 -3.71 -25.47 12.42
C LEU A 33 -3.26 -25.31 10.95
N LYS A 34 -4.07 -24.61 10.18
CA LYS A 34 -3.73 -24.22 8.80
C LYS A 34 -3.33 -22.76 8.78
N PRO A 35 -2.26 -22.38 8.08
CA PRO A 35 -1.90 -20.96 7.94
C PRO A 35 -3.01 -20.22 7.18
N PHE A 36 -3.32 -19.02 7.64
CA PHE A 36 -4.09 -18.03 6.88
C PHE A 36 -3.12 -17.15 6.11
N VAL A 37 -3.01 -17.35 4.79
CA VAL A 37 -2.06 -16.65 3.93
C VAL A 37 -2.74 -15.43 3.35
N LEU A 38 -2.30 -14.22 3.73
CA LEU A 38 -2.78 -12.97 3.17
C LEU A 38 -2.04 -12.59 1.88
N GLY A 39 -0.73 -12.84 1.81
CA GLY A 39 0.10 -12.43 0.68
C GLY A 39 1.43 -13.18 0.62
N TYR A 40 2.28 -12.72 -0.28
CA TYR A 40 3.58 -13.32 -0.56
C TYR A 40 4.68 -12.25 -0.49
N ILE A 41 5.89 -12.67 -0.14
CA ILE A 41 7.09 -11.83 -0.25
C ILE A 41 7.76 -12.18 -1.57
N ASP A 42 8.02 -11.17 -2.39
CA ASP A 42 8.75 -11.26 -3.64
C ASP A 42 9.96 -10.33 -3.62
N GLU A 43 10.94 -10.57 -4.46
CA GLU A 43 12.17 -9.81 -4.49
C GLU A 43 12.54 -9.44 -5.93
N ILE A 44 13.01 -8.20 -6.11
CA ILE A 44 13.55 -7.71 -7.38
C ILE A 44 14.93 -7.09 -7.18
N ASN A 45 15.91 -7.51 -7.97
CA ASN A 45 17.22 -6.85 -8.02
C ASN A 45 17.11 -5.66 -8.97
N SER A 46 17.20 -4.45 -8.41
CA SER A 46 17.09 -3.21 -9.18
C SER A 46 18.46 -2.74 -9.69
N VAL A 47 18.59 -2.59 -10.99
CA VAL A 47 19.76 -1.95 -11.62
C VAL A 47 19.70 -0.43 -11.41
N GLN A 48 18.48 0.17 -11.46
CA GLN A 48 18.28 1.61 -11.23
C GLN A 48 18.74 2.03 -9.84
N LEU A 49 18.50 1.19 -8.83
CA LEU A 49 18.86 1.50 -7.44
C LEU A 49 20.18 0.89 -7.02
N GLY A 50 20.66 -0.16 -7.70
CA GLY A 50 21.85 -0.91 -7.34
C GLY A 50 21.67 -1.78 -6.11
N GLU A 51 20.45 -2.19 -5.80
CA GLU A 51 20.13 -2.95 -4.59
C GLU A 51 18.89 -3.84 -4.80
N LYS A 52 18.70 -4.79 -3.90
CA LYS A 52 17.53 -5.63 -3.83
C LYS A 52 16.35 -4.87 -3.19
N ARG A 53 15.15 -5.07 -3.73
CA ARG A 53 13.90 -4.56 -3.17
C ARG A 53 12.97 -5.71 -2.82
N ILE A 54 12.38 -5.62 -1.63
CA ILE A 54 11.35 -6.53 -1.16
C ILE A 54 9.99 -5.97 -1.56
N LEU A 55 9.15 -6.85 -2.10
CA LEU A 55 7.80 -6.54 -2.52
C LEU A 55 6.83 -7.44 -1.73
N ASN A 56 5.83 -6.85 -1.11
CA ASN A 56 4.74 -7.60 -0.50
C ASN A 56 3.58 -7.67 -1.49
N ILE A 57 3.20 -8.87 -1.87
CA ILE A 57 2.24 -9.10 -2.96
C ILE A 57 0.96 -9.71 -2.40
N TYR A 58 -0.16 -9.01 -2.58
CA TYR A 58 -1.49 -9.58 -2.40
C TYR A 58 -2.10 -9.92 -3.76
N LEU A 59 -2.61 -11.12 -3.87
CA LEU A 59 -3.36 -11.59 -5.03
C LEU A 59 -4.84 -11.74 -4.63
N PRO A 60 -5.79 -11.20 -5.39
CA PRO A 60 -7.20 -11.24 -5.03
C PRO A 60 -7.74 -12.66 -5.05
N GLU A 61 -8.83 -12.90 -4.33
CA GLU A 61 -9.50 -14.20 -4.31
C GLU A 61 -9.85 -14.67 -5.72
N GLY A 62 -9.52 -15.95 -6.01
CA GLY A 62 -9.70 -16.55 -7.33
C GLY A 62 -8.72 -16.05 -8.39
N TYR A 63 -7.63 -15.37 -7.99
CA TYR A 63 -6.58 -14.98 -8.93
C TYR A 63 -6.06 -16.18 -9.72
N SER A 64 -5.92 -16.01 -11.04
CA SER A 64 -5.23 -16.95 -11.90
C SER A 64 -4.27 -16.21 -12.83
N LYS A 65 -3.04 -16.73 -12.94
CA LYS A 65 -2.05 -16.18 -13.87
C LYS A 65 -2.42 -16.38 -15.34
N THR A 66 -3.30 -17.33 -15.61
CA THR A 66 -3.76 -17.72 -16.96
C THR A 66 -5.09 -17.09 -17.33
N ASP A 67 -5.65 -16.23 -16.48
CA ASP A 67 -6.88 -15.51 -16.81
C ASP A 67 -6.70 -14.69 -18.08
N THR A 68 -7.75 -14.59 -18.86
CA THR A 68 -7.81 -13.71 -20.03
C THR A 68 -7.96 -12.24 -19.64
N THR A 69 -8.47 -11.97 -18.42
CA THR A 69 -8.61 -10.64 -17.86
C THR A 69 -7.36 -10.29 -17.05
N HIS A 70 -6.75 -9.15 -17.37
CA HIS A 70 -5.62 -8.63 -16.59
C HIS A 70 -6.09 -7.88 -15.35
N TYR A 71 -5.37 -8.06 -14.24
CA TYR A 71 -5.70 -7.46 -12.95
C TYR A 71 -5.11 -6.05 -12.84
N PRO A 72 -5.90 -5.03 -12.42
CA PRO A 72 -5.38 -3.73 -12.01
C PRO A 72 -4.36 -3.86 -10.88
N VAL A 73 -3.43 -2.91 -10.80
CA VAL A 73 -2.35 -2.93 -9.80
C VAL A 73 -2.38 -1.70 -8.93
N VAL A 74 -2.26 -1.92 -7.63
CA VAL A 74 -2.06 -0.89 -6.62
C VAL A 74 -0.63 -0.97 -6.12
N TYR A 75 0.12 0.10 -6.32
CA TYR A 75 1.48 0.25 -5.80
C TYR A 75 1.40 1.06 -4.50
N LEU A 76 1.76 0.42 -3.40
CA LEU A 76 1.72 1.00 -2.07
C LEU A 76 3.13 1.34 -1.63
N LEU A 77 3.40 2.62 -1.41
CA LEU A 77 4.60 3.11 -0.74
C LEU A 77 4.48 2.83 0.77
N ASP A 78 5.60 2.74 1.47
CA ASP A 78 5.62 2.28 2.88
C ASP A 78 4.86 0.94 3.04
N GLY A 79 5.06 0.05 2.06
CA GLY A 79 4.25 -1.16 1.88
C GLY A 79 4.88 -2.43 2.45
N SER A 80 5.66 -2.34 3.53
CA SER A 80 6.12 -3.52 4.27
C SER A 80 4.95 -4.23 4.97
N TYR A 81 5.09 -5.52 5.22
CA TYR A 81 4.05 -6.31 5.88
C TYR A 81 3.76 -5.83 7.32
N ASP A 82 4.72 -5.17 7.96
CA ASP A 82 4.65 -4.55 9.29
C ASP A 82 4.40 -3.03 9.26
N GLU A 83 4.12 -2.48 8.07
CA GLU A 83 3.68 -1.11 7.83
C GLU A 83 2.24 -1.10 7.27
N ASP A 84 1.96 -0.36 6.21
CA ASP A 84 0.61 -0.12 5.68
C ASP A 84 0.04 -1.27 4.84
N PHE A 85 0.83 -2.30 4.50
CA PHE A 85 0.42 -3.35 3.54
C PHE A 85 -0.84 -4.11 3.98
N ILE A 86 -0.91 -4.54 5.25
CA ILE A 86 -2.05 -5.33 5.77
C ILE A 86 -3.32 -4.47 5.78
N HIS A 87 -3.23 -3.21 6.21
CA HIS A 87 -4.35 -2.28 6.29
C HIS A 87 -4.95 -2.00 4.92
N VAL A 88 -4.11 -1.61 3.96
CA VAL A 88 -4.55 -1.29 2.60
C VAL A 88 -5.10 -2.51 1.88
N THR A 89 -4.43 -3.66 2.03
CA THR A 89 -4.92 -4.94 1.48
C THR A 89 -6.32 -5.27 2.01
N GLY A 90 -6.55 -5.14 3.32
CA GLY A 90 -7.86 -5.37 3.93
C GLY A 90 -8.94 -4.44 3.39
N LEU A 91 -8.63 -3.16 3.19
CA LEU A 91 -9.56 -2.19 2.60
C LEU A 91 -9.93 -2.55 1.16
N TYR A 92 -8.96 -2.96 0.33
CA TYR A 92 -9.23 -3.41 -1.03
C TYR A 92 -10.04 -4.70 -1.05
N GLN A 93 -9.67 -5.69 -0.21
CA GLN A 93 -10.42 -6.94 -0.07
C GLN A 93 -11.88 -6.68 0.30
N PHE A 94 -12.14 -5.84 1.32
CA PHE A 94 -13.49 -5.47 1.73
C PHE A 94 -14.29 -4.83 0.58
N ASN A 95 -13.69 -3.86 -0.12
CA ASN A 95 -14.36 -3.10 -1.17
C ASN A 95 -14.57 -3.91 -2.47
N ASN A 96 -13.92 -5.08 -2.63
CA ASN A 96 -14.12 -5.95 -3.79
C ASN A 96 -15.07 -7.13 -3.52
N PHE A 97 -15.59 -7.31 -2.31
CA PHE A 97 -16.63 -8.33 -2.07
C PHE A 97 -17.80 -8.17 -3.04
N SER A 98 -18.35 -9.27 -3.52
CA SER A 98 -19.41 -9.28 -4.56
C SER A 98 -20.64 -8.44 -4.20
N TRP A 99 -20.97 -8.33 -2.91
CA TRP A 99 -22.08 -7.52 -2.39
C TRP A 99 -21.72 -6.05 -2.16
N ILE A 100 -20.44 -5.67 -2.19
CA ILE A 100 -19.96 -4.28 -2.14
C ILE A 100 -19.59 -3.80 -3.53
N ASN A 101 -18.77 -4.57 -4.24
CA ASN A 101 -18.39 -4.40 -5.65
C ASN A 101 -17.98 -2.95 -6.02
N ARG A 102 -17.22 -2.31 -5.16
CA ARG A 102 -16.79 -0.92 -5.34
C ARG A 102 -15.50 -0.81 -6.14
N VAL A 103 -14.56 -1.70 -5.89
CA VAL A 103 -13.29 -1.75 -6.62
C VAL A 103 -13.13 -3.09 -7.32
N PRO A 104 -12.46 -3.13 -8.48
CA PRO A 104 -12.16 -4.39 -9.14
C PRO A 104 -11.19 -5.22 -8.31
N LYS A 105 -11.20 -6.54 -8.54
CA LYS A 105 -10.17 -7.43 -8.01
C LYS A 105 -8.81 -6.95 -8.47
N SER A 106 -7.95 -6.53 -7.56
CA SER A 106 -6.69 -5.88 -7.85
C SER A 106 -5.53 -6.58 -7.17
N ILE A 107 -4.37 -6.59 -7.82
CA ILE A 107 -3.10 -6.98 -7.22
C ILE A 107 -2.59 -5.80 -6.40
N ILE A 108 -2.15 -6.03 -5.16
CA ILE A 108 -1.51 -5.00 -4.35
C ILE A 108 -0.03 -5.32 -4.24
N VAL A 109 0.80 -4.34 -4.55
CA VAL A 109 2.25 -4.41 -4.52
C VAL A 109 2.75 -3.41 -3.49
N GLY A 110 2.99 -3.88 -2.29
CA GLY A 110 3.63 -3.11 -1.23
C GLY A 110 5.14 -3.06 -1.46
N ILE A 111 5.68 -1.86 -1.58
CA ILE A 111 7.12 -1.65 -1.79
C ILE A 111 7.76 -1.38 -0.42
N ALA A 112 8.54 -2.34 0.07
CA ALA A 112 9.24 -2.20 1.34
C ALA A 112 10.36 -1.16 1.25
N ASN A 113 10.54 -0.39 2.33
CA ASN A 113 11.57 0.63 2.41
C ASN A 113 12.96 0.01 2.62
N VAL A 114 13.98 0.61 1.99
CA VAL A 114 15.41 0.43 2.32
C VAL A 114 15.95 1.71 2.93
N ASP A 115 15.77 2.82 2.23
CA ASP A 115 16.05 4.16 2.73
C ASP A 115 14.94 5.10 2.24
N ARG A 116 13.92 5.27 3.08
CA ARG A 116 12.73 6.05 2.78
C ARG A 116 13.05 7.51 2.46
N ARG A 117 13.99 8.12 3.19
CA ARG A 117 14.39 9.52 2.99
C ARG A 117 15.06 9.71 1.65
N ARG A 118 15.98 8.81 1.30
CA ARG A 118 16.69 8.80 0.02
C ARG A 118 15.72 8.69 -1.16
N ASP A 119 14.78 7.76 -1.05
CA ASP A 119 13.95 7.31 -2.17
C ASP A 119 12.74 8.20 -2.41
N PHE A 120 12.20 8.84 -1.37
CA PHE A 120 10.95 9.59 -1.46
C PHE A 120 11.14 11.11 -1.52
N THR A 121 12.39 11.60 -1.51
CA THR A 121 12.66 13.02 -1.63
C THR A 121 13.51 13.34 -2.87
N TYR A 122 13.20 14.45 -3.51
CA TYR A 122 14.06 15.06 -4.53
C TYR A 122 15.10 15.97 -3.87
N PRO A 123 16.17 16.38 -4.60
CA PRO A 123 17.20 17.27 -4.05
C PRO A 123 16.59 18.56 -3.49
N THR A 124 16.98 18.94 -2.27
CA THR A 124 16.57 20.18 -1.64
C THR A 124 17.64 21.25 -1.72
N THR A 125 17.22 22.52 -1.77
CA THR A 125 18.10 23.68 -1.64
C THR A 125 18.29 24.10 -0.19
N ILE A 126 17.40 23.66 0.71
CA ILE A 126 17.35 24.07 2.12
C ILE A 126 18.43 23.35 2.95
N GLN A 127 19.33 24.12 3.56
CA GLN A 127 20.47 23.57 4.31
C GLN A 127 20.04 22.72 5.49
N LYS A 128 19.05 23.17 6.27
CA LYS A 128 18.52 22.44 7.43
C LYS A 128 17.97 21.05 7.03
N GLU A 129 17.34 20.95 5.87
CA GLU A 129 16.85 19.67 5.36
C GLU A 129 17.99 18.75 4.95
N LYS A 130 19.04 19.28 4.28
CA LYS A 130 20.26 18.50 3.96
C LYS A 130 20.93 17.93 5.20
N ASP A 131 21.02 18.74 6.26
CA ASP A 131 21.64 18.34 7.52
C ASP A 131 20.81 17.29 8.28
N SER A 132 19.48 17.42 8.23
CA SER A 132 18.55 16.51 8.91
C SER A 132 18.29 15.21 8.15
N PHE A 133 18.41 15.23 6.81
CA PHE A 133 18.09 14.13 5.91
C PHE A 133 19.28 13.81 5.01
N THR A 134 20.38 13.36 5.59
CA THR A 134 21.69 13.20 4.94
C THR A 134 21.69 12.28 3.72
N THR A 135 20.75 11.36 3.60
CA THR A 135 20.62 10.43 2.46
C THR A 135 19.64 10.91 1.39
N ALA A 136 18.87 11.97 1.66
CA ALA A 136 17.77 12.46 0.83
C ALA A 136 18.19 12.86 -0.61
N GLY A 137 17.19 13.04 -1.48
CA GLY A 137 17.38 13.67 -2.79
C GLY A 137 17.58 12.73 -3.97
N LYS A 138 17.15 11.45 -3.88
CA LYS A 138 17.35 10.47 -4.96
C LYS A 138 16.05 9.91 -5.52
N SER A 139 14.91 10.60 -5.33
CA SER A 139 13.59 10.17 -5.81
C SER A 139 13.58 9.88 -7.32
N ALA A 140 14.32 10.62 -8.13
CA ALA A 140 14.40 10.38 -9.57
C ALA A 140 14.88 8.97 -9.92
N ARG A 141 15.80 8.38 -9.13
CA ARG A 141 16.24 6.99 -9.31
C ARG A 141 15.14 6.01 -8.91
N PHE A 142 14.41 6.29 -7.82
CA PHE A 142 13.31 5.46 -7.36
C PHE A 142 12.12 5.52 -8.33
N ILE A 143 11.79 6.68 -8.87
CA ILE A 143 10.80 6.82 -9.96
C ILE A 143 11.23 6.02 -11.19
N GLY A 144 12.52 6.08 -11.54
CA GLY A 144 13.09 5.26 -12.63
C GLY A 144 12.96 3.76 -12.38
N PHE A 145 13.16 3.30 -11.14
CA PHE A 145 12.92 1.91 -10.73
C PHE A 145 11.44 1.52 -10.91
N ILE A 146 10.50 2.34 -10.44
CA ILE A 146 9.07 2.07 -10.60
C ILE A 146 8.71 1.94 -12.09
N GLU A 147 9.13 2.90 -12.91
CA GLU A 147 8.77 2.98 -14.32
C GLU A 147 9.40 1.88 -15.18
N LYS A 148 10.71 1.67 -15.02
CA LYS A 148 11.51 0.86 -15.96
C LYS A 148 11.69 -0.59 -15.53
N GLU A 149 11.54 -0.87 -14.22
CA GLU A 149 11.81 -2.19 -13.67
C GLU A 149 10.57 -2.78 -12.98
N LEU A 150 10.02 -2.09 -11.97
CA LEU A 150 8.95 -2.64 -11.14
C LEU A 150 7.65 -2.88 -11.93
N GLN A 151 7.14 -1.86 -12.63
CA GLN A 151 5.89 -2.01 -13.40
C GLN A 151 5.99 -3.10 -14.48
N PRO A 152 7.05 -3.16 -15.31
CA PRO A 152 7.25 -4.25 -16.25
C PRO A 152 7.36 -5.63 -15.59
N TYR A 153 8.07 -5.73 -14.46
CA TYR A 153 8.22 -6.97 -13.70
C TYR A 153 6.86 -7.50 -13.21
N ILE A 154 6.06 -6.65 -12.59
CA ILE A 154 4.73 -7.01 -12.08
C ILE A 154 3.81 -7.42 -13.23
N THR A 155 3.78 -6.66 -14.32
CA THR A 155 2.97 -6.99 -15.49
C THR A 155 3.30 -8.36 -16.03
N LYS A 156 4.59 -8.67 -16.19
CA LYS A 156 5.04 -9.97 -16.74
C LYS A 156 4.80 -11.13 -15.78
N LYS A 157 5.05 -10.94 -14.48
CA LYS A 157 5.02 -12.02 -13.49
C LYS A 157 3.60 -12.37 -13.04
N TYR A 158 2.72 -11.38 -12.89
CA TYR A 158 1.44 -11.51 -12.20
C TYR A 158 0.21 -11.27 -13.09
N ASN A 159 0.32 -11.42 -14.39
CA ASN A 159 -0.82 -11.15 -15.30
C ASN A 159 -1.51 -9.80 -15.03
N ALA A 160 -0.70 -8.79 -14.72
CA ALA A 160 -1.16 -7.47 -14.36
C ALA A 160 -1.39 -6.60 -15.61
N GLY A 161 -2.41 -5.74 -15.57
CA GLY A 161 -2.72 -4.82 -16.66
C GLY A 161 -3.86 -3.88 -16.29
N GLY A 162 -4.25 -3.02 -17.22
CA GLY A 162 -5.30 -2.03 -16.97
C GLY A 162 -4.84 -0.88 -16.07
N SER A 163 -5.67 -0.49 -15.11
CA SER A 163 -5.43 0.67 -14.26
C SER A 163 -4.30 0.44 -13.25
N LYS A 164 -3.47 1.46 -13.07
CA LYS A 164 -2.39 1.52 -12.07
C LYS A 164 -2.68 2.63 -11.07
N THR A 165 -2.66 2.28 -9.79
CA THR A 165 -2.86 3.20 -8.67
C THR A 165 -1.57 3.32 -7.86
N ILE A 166 -1.20 4.53 -7.44
CA ILE A 166 -0.17 4.73 -6.42
C ILE A 166 -0.81 5.29 -5.15
N ILE A 167 -0.37 4.77 -4.01
CA ILE A 167 -0.78 5.23 -2.68
C ILE A 167 0.47 5.62 -1.91
N GLY A 168 0.47 6.82 -1.32
CA GLY A 168 1.56 7.26 -0.45
C GLY A 168 1.10 8.29 0.58
N GLN A 169 1.68 8.18 1.78
CA GLN A 169 1.44 9.07 2.90
C GLN A 169 2.74 9.80 3.28
N SER A 170 2.66 11.04 3.75
CA SER A 170 3.80 11.80 4.23
C SER A 170 4.87 12.01 3.15
N LEU A 171 6.12 11.52 3.35
CA LEU A 171 7.14 11.51 2.29
C LEU A 171 6.73 10.62 1.11
N GLY A 172 5.97 9.54 1.33
CA GLY A 172 5.35 8.75 0.26
C GLY A 172 4.33 9.57 -0.53
N GLY A 173 3.56 10.42 0.16
CA GLY A 173 2.67 11.42 -0.46
C GLY A 173 3.43 12.48 -1.26
N LEU A 174 4.60 12.91 -0.76
CA LEU A 174 5.50 13.80 -1.49
C LEU A 174 5.98 13.16 -2.80
N LEU A 175 6.46 11.92 -2.75
CA LEU A 175 6.89 11.17 -3.94
C LEU A 175 5.74 10.99 -4.94
N ALA A 176 4.55 10.60 -4.46
CA ALA A 176 3.36 10.46 -5.32
C ALA A 176 2.99 11.79 -5.98
N THR A 177 3.13 12.92 -5.25
CA THR A 177 2.94 14.28 -5.78
C THR A 177 4.02 14.62 -6.83
N GLU A 178 5.28 14.29 -6.57
CA GLU A 178 6.35 14.50 -7.55
C GLU A 178 6.10 13.72 -8.84
N ILE A 179 5.69 12.45 -8.73
CA ILE A 179 5.33 11.63 -9.90
C ILE A 179 4.16 12.25 -10.66
N LEU A 180 3.10 12.65 -9.95
CA LEU A 180 1.92 13.28 -10.55
C LEU A 180 2.28 14.53 -11.35
N LEU A 181 3.17 15.36 -10.83
CA LEU A 181 3.54 16.61 -11.48
C LEU A 181 4.60 16.47 -12.58
N LYS A 182 5.52 15.51 -12.46
CA LYS A 182 6.62 15.32 -13.43
C LYS A 182 6.34 14.23 -14.47
N LYS A 183 5.57 13.21 -14.11
CA LYS A 183 5.25 12.02 -14.95
C LYS A 183 3.81 11.56 -14.77
N PRO A 184 2.81 12.44 -15.02
CA PRO A 184 1.41 12.14 -14.71
C PRO A 184 0.87 10.87 -15.37
N ALA A 185 1.45 10.47 -16.52
CA ALA A 185 1.07 9.28 -17.25
C ALA A 185 1.51 7.94 -16.62
N LEU A 186 2.35 7.98 -15.57
CA LEU A 186 2.89 6.77 -14.96
C LEU A 186 1.82 5.96 -14.22
N PHE A 187 0.78 6.62 -13.71
CA PHE A 187 -0.36 6.02 -13.04
C PHE A 187 -1.68 6.60 -13.57
N ASN A 188 -2.77 5.86 -13.34
CA ASN A 188 -4.14 6.30 -13.67
C ASN A 188 -4.84 6.91 -12.46
N GLN A 189 -4.45 6.48 -11.26
CA GLN A 189 -5.02 6.93 -10.01
C GLN A 189 -3.90 7.26 -9.00
N TYR A 190 -4.09 8.36 -8.29
CA TYR A 190 -3.17 8.84 -7.25
C TYR A 190 -3.96 9.00 -5.95
N ILE A 191 -3.54 8.31 -4.90
CA ILE A 191 -4.05 8.49 -3.54
C ILE A 191 -2.92 9.09 -2.72
N ILE A 192 -2.99 10.39 -2.53
CA ILE A 192 -1.98 11.23 -1.89
C ILE A 192 -2.50 11.62 -0.52
N ILE A 193 -1.80 11.21 0.53
CA ILE A 193 -2.26 11.37 1.90
C ILE A 193 -1.24 12.19 2.68
N SER A 194 -1.68 13.29 3.29
CA SER A 194 -0.84 14.15 4.14
C SER A 194 0.54 14.42 3.55
N PRO A 195 0.62 14.85 2.26
CA PRO A 195 1.89 14.92 1.55
C PRO A 195 2.83 15.95 2.18
N SER A 196 4.10 15.55 2.35
CA SER A 196 5.16 16.43 2.89
C SER A 196 5.58 17.52 1.90
N ILE A 197 4.63 18.28 1.38
CA ILE A 197 4.88 19.34 0.36
C ILE A 197 5.80 20.46 0.90
N TRP A 198 5.92 20.57 2.21
CA TRP A 198 6.84 21.50 2.87
C TRP A 198 8.32 21.26 2.46
N TRP A 199 8.67 20.08 1.97
CA TRP A 199 10.02 19.73 1.49
C TRP A 199 10.48 20.73 0.43
N ASP A 200 11.76 21.17 0.54
CA ASP A 200 12.37 22.20 -0.30
C ASP A 200 11.48 23.45 -0.41
N ASN A 201 10.97 23.88 0.73
CA ASN A 201 10.07 25.04 0.87
C ASN A 201 8.83 25.01 -0.06
N GLY A 202 8.33 23.83 -0.39
CA GLY A 202 7.14 23.67 -1.23
C GLY A 202 7.40 23.86 -2.73
N SER A 203 8.62 23.70 -3.19
CA SER A 203 9.02 23.94 -4.59
C SER A 203 8.22 23.14 -5.62
N LEU A 204 7.61 22.01 -5.27
CA LEU A 204 6.70 21.27 -6.15
C LEU A 204 5.45 22.10 -6.54
N LEU A 205 5.01 23.01 -5.68
CA LEU A 205 3.83 23.83 -5.99
C LEU A 205 4.13 24.84 -7.09
N GLU A 206 5.39 25.20 -7.28
CA GLU A 206 5.82 26.15 -8.33
C GLU A 206 6.22 25.46 -9.65
N LEU A 207 6.29 24.11 -9.65
CA LEU A 207 6.72 23.37 -10.83
C LEU A 207 5.75 23.56 -12.01
N ASP A 208 6.28 23.93 -13.20
CA ASP A 208 5.53 23.83 -14.45
C ASP A 208 5.34 22.35 -14.81
N SER A 209 4.10 21.89 -14.79
CA SER A 209 3.74 20.48 -14.91
C SER A 209 3.01 20.17 -16.19
N ASP A 210 3.36 19.05 -16.79
CA ASP A 210 2.70 18.56 -18.01
C ASP A 210 1.19 18.33 -17.83
N ILE A 211 0.75 18.03 -16.61
CA ILE A 211 -0.67 17.84 -16.29
C ILE A 211 -1.52 19.12 -16.53
N LEU A 212 -0.87 20.30 -16.47
CA LEU A 212 -1.51 21.59 -16.67
C LEU A 212 -1.52 22.03 -18.13
N LYS A 213 -0.77 21.33 -19.00
CA LYS A 213 -0.67 21.68 -20.42
C LYS A 213 -1.95 21.34 -21.19
N PRO A 214 -2.37 22.17 -22.15
CA PRO A 214 -3.62 21.95 -22.91
C PRO A 214 -3.67 20.63 -23.70
N ASN A 215 -2.52 20.09 -24.09
CA ASN A 215 -2.42 18.82 -24.81
C ASN A 215 -2.40 17.59 -23.92
N PHE A 216 -2.34 17.73 -22.59
CA PHE A 216 -2.46 16.62 -21.68
C PHE A 216 -3.93 16.25 -21.49
N ASN A 217 -4.36 15.11 -22.05
CA ASN A 217 -5.75 14.67 -22.08
C ASN A 217 -5.99 13.27 -21.49
N GLN A 218 -4.96 12.69 -20.88
CA GLN A 218 -5.06 11.35 -20.27
C GLN A 218 -6.03 11.35 -19.11
N PRO A 219 -6.91 10.32 -18.98
CA PRO A 219 -7.79 10.18 -17.83
C PRO A 219 -6.99 9.94 -16.55
N LEU A 220 -7.21 10.79 -15.55
CA LEU A 220 -6.59 10.69 -14.24
C LEU A 220 -7.61 10.92 -13.13
N LYS A 221 -7.45 10.18 -12.05
CA LYS A 221 -8.17 10.39 -10.80
C LYS A 221 -7.18 10.64 -9.68
N VAL A 222 -7.32 11.77 -8.99
CA VAL A 222 -6.43 12.19 -7.92
C VAL A 222 -7.26 12.42 -6.66
N TYR A 223 -6.93 11.71 -5.60
CA TYR A 223 -7.44 11.95 -4.26
C TYR A 223 -6.31 12.56 -3.42
N ILE A 224 -6.61 13.65 -2.72
CA ILE A 224 -5.71 14.31 -1.78
C ILE A 224 -6.44 14.37 -0.44
N GLY A 225 -5.93 13.62 0.55
CA GLY A 225 -6.44 13.62 1.91
C GLY A 225 -5.45 14.31 2.85
N VAL A 226 -5.94 15.07 3.83
CA VAL A 226 -5.12 15.66 4.88
C VAL A 226 -5.88 15.67 6.20
N GLY A 227 -5.18 15.35 7.30
CA GLY A 227 -5.70 15.40 8.66
C GLY A 227 -5.59 16.78 9.28
N LYS A 228 -5.88 16.88 10.56
CA LYS A 228 -5.61 18.07 11.37
C LYS A 228 -4.18 18.01 11.87
N GLU A 229 -3.25 18.61 11.14
CA GLU A 229 -1.80 18.43 11.35
C GLU A 229 -1.07 19.73 11.74
N GLY A 230 -1.51 20.86 11.21
CA GLY A 230 -0.94 22.19 11.53
C GLY A 230 0.43 22.43 10.92
N LEU A 231 1.36 22.93 11.73
CA LEU A 231 2.69 23.35 11.27
C LEU A 231 3.56 22.16 10.86
N ALA A 232 4.10 22.25 9.65
CA ALA A 232 5.08 21.33 9.13
C ALA A 232 6.47 21.52 9.78
N PRO A 233 7.34 20.47 9.79
CA PRO A 233 8.69 20.56 10.34
C PRO A 233 9.69 21.27 9.40
N SER A 234 9.28 22.33 8.75
CA SER A 234 10.06 23.12 7.79
C SER A 234 10.74 24.34 8.43
N GLU A 235 11.76 24.87 7.77
CA GLU A 235 12.44 26.10 8.22
C GLU A 235 11.54 27.32 8.05
N THR A 236 10.93 27.48 6.89
CA THR A 236 9.87 28.46 6.65
C THR A 236 8.55 27.88 7.13
N PRO A 237 7.80 28.58 7.99
CA PRO A 237 6.53 28.08 8.50
C PRO A 237 5.54 27.73 7.38
N ARG A 238 5.13 26.48 7.32
CA ARG A 238 4.12 25.97 6.39
C ARG A 238 3.09 25.15 7.17
N ILE A 239 1.87 25.13 6.68
CA ILE A 239 0.76 24.38 7.29
C ILE A 239 0.37 23.27 6.33
N MET A 240 0.36 22.03 6.82
CA MET A 240 0.13 20.84 6.00
C MET A 240 -1.19 20.88 5.24
N GLU A 241 -2.27 21.33 5.89
CA GLU A 241 -3.60 21.46 5.29
C GLU A 241 -3.62 22.53 4.17
N VAL A 242 -2.88 23.61 4.37
CA VAL A 242 -2.76 24.68 3.37
C VAL A 242 -1.99 24.19 2.17
N ASP A 243 -0.87 23.50 2.38
CA ASP A 243 -0.06 22.95 1.29
C ASP A 243 -0.84 21.92 0.46
N ALA A 244 -1.60 21.04 1.13
CA ALA A 244 -2.46 20.07 0.44
C ALA A 244 -3.54 20.78 -0.40
N ASN A 245 -4.17 21.83 0.14
CA ASN A 245 -5.16 22.61 -0.60
C ASN A 245 -4.53 23.38 -1.78
N LEU A 246 -3.33 23.94 -1.63
CA LEU A 246 -2.61 24.61 -2.73
C LEU A 246 -2.30 23.63 -3.88
N LEU A 247 -1.98 22.35 -3.58
CA LEU A 247 -1.85 21.33 -4.60
C LEU A 247 -3.16 21.11 -5.35
N VAL A 248 -4.28 21.04 -4.64
CA VAL A 248 -5.62 20.91 -5.27
C VAL A 248 -5.91 22.09 -6.18
N GLU A 249 -5.68 23.32 -5.71
CA GLU A 249 -5.90 24.53 -6.50
C GLU A 249 -4.97 24.60 -7.73
N LYS A 250 -3.74 24.10 -7.61
CA LYS A 250 -2.84 23.93 -8.76
C LYS A 250 -3.43 22.98 -9.80
N LEU A 251 -3.90 21.82 -9.39
CA LEU A 251 -4.46 20.79 -10.28
C LEU A 251 -5.78 21.24 -10.94
N LYS A 252 -6.61 22.03 -10.24
CA LYS A 252 -7.85 22.60 -10.80
C LYS A 252 -7.62 23.58 -11.96
N LYS A 253 -6.40 24.11 -12.12
CA LYS A 253 -6.04 24.94 -13.26
C LYS A 253 -5.87 24.15 -14.57
N ALA A 254 -5.79 22.82 -14.49
CA ALA A 254 -5.69 21.98 -15.67
C ALA A 254 -6.93 22.08 -16.55
N THR A 255 -6.73 22.13 -17.86
CA THR A 255 -7.82 22.16 -18.86
C THR A 255 -8.32 20.77 -19.24
N ASN A 256 -7.66 19.72 -18.75
CA ASN A 256 -8.03 18.33 -19.00
C ASN A 256 -9.36 17.98 -18.34
N LYS A 257 -10.41 17.78 -19.13
CA LYS A 257 -11.75 17.40 -18.65
C LYS A 257 -11.82 15.98 -18.08
N ASN A 258 -10.80 15.16 -18.32
CA ASN A 258 -10.70 13.79 -17.80
C ASN A 258 -9.87 13.70 -16.51
N LEU A 259 -9.43 14.85 -15.97
CA LEU A 259 -8.79 14.93 -14.67
C LEU A 259 -9.85 15.17 -13.58
N HIS A 260 -9.99 14.21 -12.69
CA HIS A 260 -10.88 14.30 -11.54
C HIS A 260 -10.05 14.43 -10.26
N VAL A 261 -10.22 15.54 -9.55
CA VAL A 261 -9.49 15.84 -8.32
C VAL A 261 -10.46 15.91 -7.15
N TYR A 262 -10.19 15.11 -6.11
CA TYR A 262 -10.96 15.06 -4.88
C TYR A 262 -10.08 15.53 -3.73
N PHE A 263 -10.58 16.46 -2.94
CA PHE A 263 -9.93 16.93 -1.70
C PHE A 263 -10.76 16.48 -0.51
N ASP A 264 -10.10 15.93 0.50
CA ASP A 264 -10.76 15.43 1.71
C ASP A 264 -9.98 15.91 2.95
N TYR A 265 -10.62 16.73 3.77
CA TYR A 265 -10.09 17.14 5.06
C TYR A 265 -10.71 16.28 6.16
N LEU A 266 -9.87 15.56 6.90
CA LEU A 266 -10.27 14.63 7.95
C LEU A 266 -9.93 15.22 9.33
N PRO A 267 -10.78 16.05 9.92
CA PRO A 267 -10.46 16.77 11.17
C PRO A 267 -10.39 15.87 12.40
N GLN A 268 -10.81 14.60 12.28
CA GLN A 268 -10.74 13.60 13.34
C GLN A 268 -9.43 12.81 13.32
N GLU A 269 -8.63 12.98 12.25
CA GLU A 269 -7.36 12.29 12.03
C GLU A 269 -6.20 13.26 12.16
N ASP A 270 -5.06 12.76 12.61
CA ASP A 270 -3.78 13.44 12.58
C ASP A 270 -2.83 12.78 11.59
N HIS A 271 -1.58 13.24 11.54
CA HIS A 271 -0.57 12.72 10.61
C HIS A 271 -0.31 11.22 10.76
N ALA A 272 -0.46 10.66 11.96
CA ALA A 272 -0.17 9.26 12.24
C ALA A 272 -1.36 8.33 11.97
N THR A 273 -2.59 8.84 12.11
CA THR A 273 -3.80 8.00 12.07
C THR A 273 -4.54 8.02 10.75
N ILE A 274 -4.27 9.02 9.90
CA ILE A 274 -5.08 9.33 8.71
C ILE A 274 -5.10 8.24 7.63
N THR A 275 -4.02 7.45 7.46
CA THR A 275 -3.85 6.58 6.28
C THR A 275 -5.05 5.68 6.05
N HIS A 276 -5.52 4.98 7.09
CA HIS A 276 -6.62 4.03 6.98
C HIS A 276 -7.91 4.69 6.47
N GLN A 277 -8.33 5.77 7.13
CA GLN A 277 -9.58 6.46 6.78
C GLN A 277 -9.49 7.15 5.42
N ALA A 278 -8.35 7.77 5.10
CA ALA A 278 -8.13 8.42 3.82
C ALA A 278 -8.17 7.42 2.65
N VAL A 279 -7.53 6.24 2.78
CA VAL A 279 -7.62 5.20 1.74
C VAL A 279 -9.07 4.73 1.58
N PHE A 280 -9.79 4.48 2.68
CA PHE A 280 -11.20 4.08 2.60
C PHE A 280 -12.06 5.11 1.88
N ASN A 281 -11.90 6.41 2.21
CA ASN A 281 -12.61 7.50 1.55
C ASN A 281 -12.21 7.63 0.08
N ALA A 282 -10.91 7.51 -0.24
CA ALA A 282 -10.41 7.52 -1.62
C ALA A 282 -11.07 6.44 -2.47
N LEU A 283 -11.16 5.21 -1.98
CA LEU A 283 -11.83 4.12 -2.72
C LEU A 283 -13.30 4.43 -3.02
N ARG A 284 -13.99 5.15 -2.12
CA ARG A 284 -15.38 5.57 -2.31
C ARG A 284 -15.52 6.69 -3.34
N LEU A 285 -14.65 7.69 -3.27
CA LEU A 285 -14.70 8.87 -4.15
C LEU A 285 -14.21 8.58 -5.56
N LEU A 286 -13.13 7.79 -5.68
CA LEU A 286 -12.56 7.43 -6.98
C LEU A 286 -13.41 6.39 -7.73
N ASN A 287 -14.23 5.62 -7.00
CA ASN A 287 -15.08 4.56 -7.55
C ASN A 287 -16.52 4.72 -7.04
N PRO A 288 -17.24 5.77 -7.44
CA PRO A 288 -18.63 5.96 -7.05
C PRO A 288 -19.47 4.78 -7.54
N VAL A 289 -20.41 4.31 -6.70
CA VAL A 289 -21.40 3.33 -7.12
C VAL A 289 -22.30 4.05 -8.12
N THR A 290 -22.31 3.58 -9.35
CA THR A 290 -23.35 3.96 -10.29
C THR A 290 -24.58 3.15 -9.92
N ASP A 291 -25.67 3.81 -9.52
CA ASP A 291 -26.95 3.13 -9.31
C ASP A 291 -27.23 2.26 -10.54
N LYS A 292 -27.25 0.95 -10.31
CA LYS A 292 -27.78 0.06 -11.34
C LYS A 292 -29.29 0.28 -11.33
N ASN A 293 -29.77 1.14 -12.26
CA ASN A 293 -31.18 1.17 -12.61
C ASN A 293 -31.67 -0.19 -13.09
#